data_a18816561695de7cdefd16b8718fabf8
#
_entry.id   a18816561695de7cdefd16b8718fabf8
#
_cell.length_a   1.000
_cell.length_b   1.000
_cell.length_c   1.000
_cell.angle_alpha   90.00
_cell.angle_beta   90.00
_cell.angle_gamma   90.00
#
_symmetry.space_group_name_H-M   'P 1'
#
loop_
_entity.id
_entity.type
_entity.pdbx_description
1 polymer ?
#
loop_
_entity_poly.entity_id
_entity_poly.type
_entity_poly.pdbx_seq_one_letter_code
_entity_poly.pdbx_strand_id
1 'polypeptide(L)'
;MKLLTVTIPCYNSQDYMAKAIESALQGGDDVEILVVDDGSKDDTLSIAQQYESKYPHIVRAIHKENGGHGSAVNTGIANATGLYFKVLDSDDWFDKTAMLKLIKFLRQSVVESMSLDMIIANYVYEKPSAHKRKAINYNMAIPKNKIITWSDVKHFRMSQNLLMHSIIYKTKLLRDCNLHLPEHTFYVDNIL
;
A
#
# COMPACT_ATOMS: atom_id res chain seq x y z
N MET A 1 1.50 -18.94 1.91
CA MET A 1 1.54 -17.76 2.80
C MET A 1 1.80 -16.55 1.93
N LYS A 2 1.01 -15.49 2.05
CA LYS A 2 1.23 -14.23 1.32
C LYS A 2 2.30 -13.41 2.02
N LEU A 3 3.20 -12.80 1.25
CA LEU A 3 4.24 -11.93 1.80
C LEU A 3 3.76 -10.49 1.98
N LEU A 4 2.95 -10.01 1.05
CA LEU A 4 2.46 -8.64 1.04
C LEU A 4 0.95 -8.61 0.79
N THR A 5 0.20 -7.93 1.65
CA THR A 5 -1.14 -7.48 1.34
C THR A 5 -1.08 -6.05 0.83
N VAL A 6 -1.60 -5.83 -0.37
CA VAL A 6 -1.84 -4.49 -0.93
C VAL A 6 -3.32 -4.19 -0.79
N THR A 7 -3.67 -3.19 0.01
CA THR A 7 -5.04 -2.70 0.12
C THR A 7 -5.21 -1.50 -0.81
N ILE A 8 -6.24 -1.55 -1.64
CA ILE A 8 -6.61 -0.50 -2.58
C ILE A 8 -7.97 0.06 -2.17
N PRO A 9 -8.01 1.17 -1.41
CA PRO A 9 -9.25 1.87 -1.09
C PRO A 9 -9.86 2.47 -2.36
N CYS A 10 -11.11 2.18 -2.64
CA CYS A 10 -11.81 2.63 -3.83
C CYS A 10 -13.13 3.30 -3.47
N TYR A 11 -13.39 4.47 -4.03
CA TYR A 11 -14.69 5.14 -4.01
C TYR A 11 -14.90 5.89 -5.31
N ASN A 12 -15.86 5.44 -6.12
CA ASN A 12 -16.11 5.95 -7.48
C ASN A 12 -14.82 6.00 -8.33
N SER A 13 -14.12 4.87 -8.43
CA SER A 13 -12.77 4.74 -8.98
C SER A 13 -12.72 4.00 -10.31
N GLN A 14 -13.86 3.76 -10.97
CA GLN A 14 -13.98 2.94 -12.18
C GLN A 14 -12.98 3.31 -13.28
N ASP A 15 -12.64 4.60 -13.41
CA ASP A 15 -11.85 5.11 -14.55
C ASP A 15 -10.34 4.84 -14.41
N TYR A 16 -9.85 4.54 -13.20
CA TYR A 16 -8.39 4.47 -12.95
C TYR A 16 -7.93 3.29 -12.09
N MET A 17 -8.81 2.66 -11.30
CA MET A 17 -8.43 1.58 -10.37
C MET A 17 -7.77 0.36 -11.05
N ALA A 18 -8.08 0.10 -12.30
CA ALA A 18 -7.51 -1.03 -13.03
C ALA A 18 -5.97 -0.96 -13.07
N LYS A 19 -5.40 0.25 -13.26
CA LYS A 19 -3.95 0.46 -13.28
C LYS A 19 -3.31 0.14 -11.92
N ALA A 20 -3.96 0.52 -10.82
CA ALA A 20 -3.50 0.19 -9.47
C ALA A 20 -3.45 -1.34 -9.28
N ILE A 21 -4.54 -2.04 -9.59
CA ILE A 21 -4.64 -3.50 -9.45
C ILE A 21 -3.59 -4.20 -10.32
N GLU A 22 -3.47 -3.84 -11.60
CA GLU A 22 -2.52 -4.45 -12.53
C GLU A 22 -1.06 -4.23 -12.13
N SER A 23 -0.76 -3.08 -11.54
CA SER A 23 0.58 -2.81 -11.01
C SER A 23 0.91 -3.69 -9.80
N ALA A 24 -0.06 -3.95 -8.92
CA ALA A 24 0.10 -4.81 -7.76
C ALA A 24 0.19 -6.31 -8.16
N LEU A 25 -0.53 -6.75 -9.20
CA LEU A 25 -0.45 -8.10 -9.78
C LEU A 25 0.95 -8.49 -10.26
N GLN A 26 1.84 -7.51 -10.51
CA GLN A 26 3.24 -7.79 -10.86
C GLN A 26 4.01 -8.53 -9.73
N GLY A 27 3.49 -8.50 -8.50
CA GLY A 27 4.06 -9.25 -7.36
C GLY A 27 3.78 -10.75 -7.39
N GLY A 28 2.88 -11.21 -8.27
CA GLY A 28 2.54 -12.63 -8.44
C GLY A 28 1.89 -13.25 -7.19
N ASP A 29 2.13 -14.54 -6.99
CA ASP A 29 1.46 -15.34 -5.94
C ASP A 29 1.83 -14.95 -4.51
N ASP A 30 2.90 -14.18 -4.31
CA ASP A 30 3.28 -13.70 -2.98
C ASP A 30 2.44 -12.52 -2.50
N VAL A 31 1.64 -11.93 -3.39
CA VAL A 31 0.80 -10.77 -3.08
C VAL A 31 -0.66 -11.22 -2.87
N GLU A 32 -1.31 -10.59 -1.91
CA GLU A 32 -2.75 -10.49 -1.77
C GLU A 32 -3.16 -9.06 -2.10
N ILE A 33 -4.20 -8.88 -2.89
CA ILE A 33 -4.74 -7.57 -3.25
C ILE A 33 -6.16 -7.48 -2.72
N LEU A 34 -6.38 -6.57 -1.79
CA LEU A 34 -7.70 -6.28 -1.24
C LEU A 34 -8.23 -4.99 -1.88
N VAL A 35 -9.15 -5.12 -2.81
CA VAL A 35 -9.86 -3.98 -3.39
C VAL A 35 -11.06 -3.69 -2.50
N VAL A 36 -10.97 -2.60 -1.72
CA VAL A 36 -12.01 -2.23 -0.77
C VAL A 36 -12.87 -1.14 -1.38
N ASP A 37 -14.05 -1.52 -1.82
CA ASP A 37 -15.07 -0.60 -2.33
C ASP A 37 -15.84 0.02 -1.17
N ASP A 38 -15.65 1.31 -0.96
CA ASP A 38 -16.24 2.10 0.13
C ASP A 38 -17.60 2.69 -0.28
N GLY A 39 -18.50 1.84 -0.78
CA GLY A 39 -19.87 2.22 -1.13
C GLY A 39 -20.00 3.05 -2.41
N SER A 40 -19.24 2.69 -3.45
CA SER A 40 -19.30 3.36 -4.76
C SER A 40 -20.67 3.26 -5.40
N LYS A 41 -20.96 4.24 -6.27
CA LYS A 41 -22.20 4.33 -7.04
C LYS A 41 -21.99 4.11 -8.54
N ASP A 42 -20.75 3.91 -8.95
CA ASP A 42 -20.30 3.62 -10.31
C ASP A 42 -19.94 2.13 -10.46
N ASP A 43 -19.25 1.74 -11.52
CA ASP A 43 -18.87 0.35 -11.80
C ASP A 43 -17.66 -0.15 -10.98
N THR A 44 -17.17 0.60 -9.98
CA THR A 44 -16.01 0.23 -9.15
C THR A 44 -16.12 -1.18 -8.59
N LEU A 45 -17.23 -1.52 -7.93
CA LEU A 45 -17.43 -2.85 -7.34
C LEU A 45 -17.45 -3.95 -8.42
N SER A 46 -18.13 -3.70 -9.53
CA SER A 46 -18.20 -4.66 -10.65
C SER A 46 -16.81 -4.96 -11.22
N ILE A 47 -15.98 -3.93 -11.39
CA ILE A 47 -14.59 -4.06 -11.85
C ILE A 47 -13.77 -4.88 -10.84
N ALA A 48 -13.88 -4.58 -9.54
CA ALA A 48 -13.18 -5.32 -8.48
C ALA A 48 -13.53 -6.82 -8.51
N GLN A 49 -14.80 -7.16 -8.66
CA GLN A 49 -15.29 -8.53 -8.75
C GLN A 49 -14.82 -9.26 -10.03
N GLN A 50 -14.68 -8.55 -11.14
CA GLN A 50 -14.09 -9.11 -12.36
C GLN A 50 -12.61 -9.49 -12.15
N TYR A 51 -11.83 -8.63 -11.48
CA TYR A 51 -10.45 -8.96 -11.12
C TYR A 51 -10.37 -10.12 -10.12
N GLU A 52 -11.24 -10.18 -9.12
CA GLU A 52 -11.34 -11.32 -8.20
C GLU A 52 -11.63 -12.62 -8.94
N SER A 53 -12.60 -12.63 -9.86
CA SER A 53 -12.95 -13.80 -10.67
C SER A 53 -11.80 -14.26 -11.55
N LYS A 54 -11.01 -13.31 -12.09
CA LYS A 54 -9.86 -13.59 -12.94
C LYS A 54 -8.62 -14.05 -12.15
N TYR A 55 -8.47 -13.58 -10.92
CA TYR A 55 -7.31 -13.85 -10.05
C TYR A 55 -7.74 -14.27 -8.64
N PRO A 56 -8.52 -15.36 -8.48
CA PRO A 56 -9.21 -15.71 -7.22
C PRO A 56 -8.27 -16.00 -6.04
N HIS A 57 -6.98 -16.30 -6.31
CA HIS A 57 -5.98 -16.55 -5.28
C HIS A 57 -5.14 -15.33 -4.92
N ILE A 58 -5.33 -14.20 -5.63
CA ILE A 58 -4.54 -12.99 -5.46
C ILE A 58 -5.42 -11.80 -5.11
N VAL A 59 -6.55 -11.63 -5.80
CA VAL A 59 -7.45 -10.47 -5.64
C VAL A 59 -8.68 -10.87 -4.85
N ARG A 60 -9.10 -10.01 -3.94
CA ARG A 60 -10.37 -10.08 -3.21
C ARG A 60 -11.08 -8.73 -3.27
N ALA A 61 -12.33 -8.73 -3.70
CA ALA A 61 -13.22 -7.58 -3.66
C ALA A 61 -13.97 -7.54 -2.32
N ILE A 62 -13.90 -6.43 -1.62
CA ILE A 62 -14.62 -6.23 -0.35
C ILE A 62 -15.49 -4.99 -0.50
N HIS A 63 -16.80 -5.16 -0.40
CA HIS A 63 -17.75 -4.06 -0.40
C HIS A 63 -18.15 -3.69 1.02
N LYS A 64 -18.29 -2.40 1.31
CA LYS A 64 -18.81 -1.87 2.58
C LYS A 64 -19.59 -0.59 2.38
N GLU A 65 -20.36 -0.21 3.37
CA GLU A 65 -20.97 1.14 3.42
C GLU A 65 -19.87 2.20 3.51
N ASN A 66 -20.14 3.36 2.88
CA ASN A 66 -19.18 4.46 2.85
C ASN A 66 -18.82 4.93 4.27
N GLY A 67 -17.54 4.90 4.58
CA GLY A 67 -16.97 5.38 5.84
C GLY A 67 -15.76 6.30 5.61
N GLY A 68 -15.41 6.53 4.34
CA GLY A 68 -14.26 7.32 3.94
C GLY A 68 -12.97 6.49 3.87
N HIS A 69 -11.91 7.14 3.38
CA HIS A 69 -10.63 6.49 3.08
C HIS A 69 -10.06 5.70 4.27
N GLY A 70 -10.05 6.31 5.47
CA GLY A 70 -9.56 5.64 6.69
C GLY A 70 -10.32 4.35 7.02
N SER A 71 -11.65 4.36 6.84
CA SER A 71 -12.50 3.20 7.05
C SER A 71 -12.19 2.05 6.07
N ALA A 72 -11.94 2.39 4.80
CA ALA A 72 -11.52 1.40 3.80
C ALA A 72 -10.14 0.80 4.11
N VAL A 73 -9.19 1.61 4.59
CA VAL A 73 -7.88 1.14 5.05
C VAL A 73 -8.01 0.24 6.28
N ASN A 74 -8.84 0.62 7.28
CA ASN A 74 -9.11 -0.22 8.45
C ASN A 74 -9.66 -1.60 8.04
N THR A 75 -10.57 -1.61 7.07
CA THR A 75 -11.12 -2.86 6.50
C THR A 75 -10.00 -3.69 5.87
N GLY A 76 -9.08 -3.06 5.16
CA GLY A 76 -7.89 -3.71 4.61
C GLY A 76 -7.01 -4.32 5.69
N ILE A 77 -6.66 -3.59 6.75
CA ILE A 77 -5.85 -4.09 7.87
C ILE A 77 -6.51 -5.29 8.55
N ALA A 78 -7.82 -5.22 8.78
CA ALA A 78 -8.59 -6.30 9.41
C ALA A 78 -8.58 -7.59 8.57
N ASN A 79 -8.64 -7.46 7.24
CA ASN A 79 -8.73 -8.57 6.30
C ASN A 79 -7.38 -9.07 5.76
N ALA A 80 -6.27 -8.35 5.99
CA ALA A 80 -4.95 -8.69 5.44
C ALA A 80 -4.47 -10.06 5.92
N THR A 81 -3.94 -10.88 5.02
CA THR A 81 -3.32 -12.17 5.34
C THR A 81 -1.81 -12.19 5.10
N GLY A 82 -1.29 -11.18 4.42
CA GLY A 82 0.14 -11.03 4.14
C GLY A 82 0.94 -10.68 5.39
N LEU A 83 2.20 -11.06 5.37
CA LEU A 83 3.16 -10.78 6.44
C LEU A 83 3.37 -9.27 6.61
N TYR A 84 3.36 -8.55 5.49
CA TYR A 84 3.45 -7.10 5.40
C TYR A 84 2.21 -6.52 4.74
N PHE A 85 1.94 -5.26 5.05
CA PHE A 85 0.76 -4.50 4.62
C PHE A 85 1.18 -3.19 3.94
N LYS A 86 0.53 -2.86 2.85
CA LYS A 86 0.74 -1.64 2.08
C LYS A 86 -0.59 -1.08 1.61
N VAL A 87 -0.81 0.22 1.79
CA VAL A 87 -1.88 0.95 1.11
C VAL A 87 -1.39 1.42 -0.26
N LEU A 88 -2.23 1.26 -1.27
CA LEU A 88 -2.04 1.82 -2.60
C LEU A 88 -3.34 2.54 -2.99
N ASP A 89 -3.29 3.84 -3.16
CA ASP A 89 -4.47 4.60 -3.59
C ASP A 89 -4.92 4.15 -4.98
N SER A 90 -6.21 4.21 -5.23
CA SER A 90 -6.81 3.68 -6.46
C SER A 90 -6.37 4.42 -7.73
N ASP A 91 -5.82 5.63 -7.60
CA ASP A 91 -5.24 6.44 -8.68
C ASP A 91 -3.70 6.36 -8.78
N ASP A 92 -3.06 5.61 -7.85
CA ASP A 92 -1.62 5.36 -7.83
C ASP A 92 -1.25 4.01 -8.46
N TRP A 93 0.05 3.77 -8.67
CA TRP A 93 0.56 2.49 -9.17
C TRP A 93 2.00 2.22 -8.74
N PHE A 94 2.37 0.95 -8.68
CA PHE A 94 3.74 0.53 -8.47
C PHE A 94 4.56 0.58 -9.76
N ASP A 95 5.81 1.05 -9.66
CA ASP A 95 6.81 0.73 -10.67
C ASP A 95 7.09 -0.77 -10.66
N LYS A 96 7.03 -1.40 -11.84
CA LYS A 96 7.22 -2.86 -11.99
C LYS A 96 8.55 -3.33 -11.40
N THR A 97 9.64 -2.62 -11.68
CA THR A 97 10.98 -3.00 -11.21
C THR A 97 11.08 -2.87 -9.69
N ALA A 98 10.47 -1.82 -9.12
CA ALA A 98 10.42 -1.61 -7.68
C ALA A 98 9.60 -2.71 -6.99
N MET A 99 8.42 -3.06 -7.55
CA MET A 99 7.58 -4.13 -7.02
C MET A 99 8.31 -5.48 -7.00
N LEU A 100 8.96 -5.86 -8.10
CA LEU A 100 9.72 -7.10 -8.17
C LEU A 100 10.91 -7.12 -7.19
N LYS A 101 11.58 -5.99 -6.99
CA LYS A 101 12.65 -5.86 -5.98
C LYS A 101 12.11 -6.01 -4.57
N LEU A 102 10.95 -5.40 -4.27
CA LEU A 102 10.30 -5.52 -2.98
C LEU A 102 9.96 -6.99 -2.66
N ILE A 103 9.30 -7.68 -3.58
CA ILE A 103 8.93 -9.09 -3.38
C ILE A 103 10.17 -9.97 -3.18
N LYS A 104 11.22 -9.76 -4.00
CA LYS A 104 12.49 -10.47 -3.81
C LYS A 104 13.09 -10.23 -2.42
N PHE A 105 13.08 -8.98 -1.96
CA PHE A 105 13.57 -8.62 -0.62
C PHE A 105 12.72 -9.26 0.48
N LEU A 106 11.40 -9.26 0.36
CA LEU A 106 10.51 -9.90 1.33
C LEU A 106 10.74 -11.41 1.42
N ARG A 107 10.93 -12.09 0.28
CA ARG A 107 11.30 -13.52 0.27
C ARG A 107 12.61 -13.76 1.02
N GLN A 108 13.61 -12.94 0.75
CA GLN A 108 14.91 -13.06 1.41
C GLN A 108 14.79 -12.80 2.91
N SER A 109 14.03 -11.78 3.33
CA SER A 109 13.83 -11.45 4.75
C SER A 109 13.20 -12.60 5.53
N VAL A 110 12.28 -13.36 4.91
CA VAL A 110 11.70 -14.56 5.52
C VAL A 110 12.74 -15.68 5.64
N VAL A 111 13.52 -15.95 4.59
CA VAL A 111 14.56 -16.99 4.61
C VAL A 111 15.63 -16.69 5.66
N GLU A 112 16.01 -15.42 5.79
CA GLU A 112 17.02 -14.97 6.75
C GLU A 112 16.44 -14.68 8.16
N SER A 113 15.15 -14.94 8.37
CA SER A 113 14.44 -14.69 9.64
C SER A 113 14.59 -13.24 10.14
N MET A 114 14.65 -12.28 9.22
CA MET A 114 14.73 -10.86 9.60
C MET A 114 13.43 -10.40 10.25
N SER A 115 13.53 -9.76 11.42
CA SER A 115 12.40 -9.12 12.07
C SER A 115 12.37 -7.63 11.73
N LEU A 116 11.62 -7.25 10.71
CA LEU A 116 11.45 -5.86 10.31
C LEU A 116 10.04 -5.41 10.65
N ASP A 117 9.92 -4.29 11.34
CA ASP A 117 8.62 -3.72 11.71
C ASP A 117 8.02 -2.91 10.56
N MET A 118 8.89 -2.25 9.77
CA MET A 118 8.49 -1.53 8.57
C MET A 118 9.62 -1.44 7.53
N ILE A 119 9.24 -1.17 6.29
CA ILE A 119 10.14 -0.93 5.18
C ILE A 119 9.77 0.43 4.59
N ILE A 120 10.78 1.28 4.41
CA ILE A 120 10.59 2.62 3.84
C ILE A 120 11.08 2.61 2.39
N ALA A 121 10.20 3.00 1.48
CA ALA A 121 10.48 3.10 0.06
C ALA A 121 10.36 4.55 -0.43
N ASN A 122 10.99 4.85 -1.56
CA ASN A 122 10.78 6.11 -2.25
C ASN A 122 9.46 6.09 -3.03
N TYR A 123 8.91 7.25 -3.32
CA TYR A 123 7.80 7.39 -4.25
C TYR A 123 8.01 8.57 -5.20
N VAL A 124 7.19 8.64 -6.24
CA VAL A 124 7.32 9.63 -7.30
C VAL A 124 5.98 10.32 -7.52
N TYR A 125 5.96 11.64 -7.41
CA TYR A 125 4.87 12.43 -7.92
C TYR A 125 4.98 12.55 -9.44
N GLU A 126 3.97 12.10 -10.15
CA GLU A 126 3.83 12.35 -11.57
C GLU A 126 2.81 13.46 -11.83
N LYS A 127 3.17 14.41 -12.69
CA LYS A 127 2.25 15.42 -13.21
C LYS A 127 2.14 15.22 -14.72
N PRO A 128 1.23 14.36 -15.19
CA PRO A 128 1.12 14.01 -16.61
C PRO A 128 0.91 15.23 -17.49
N SER A 129 0.07 16.18 -17.07
CA SER A 129 -0.22 17.43 -17.80
C SER A 129 1.00 18.33 -17.99
N ALA A 130 2.03 18.20 -17.16
CA ALA A 130 3.24 19.02 -17.21
C ALA A 130 4.48 18.21 -17.60
N HIS A 131 4.36 16.92 -17.92
CA HIS A 131 5.46 15.98 -18.17
C HIS A 131 6.56 16.04 -17.09
N LYS A 132 6.18 16.30 -15.84
CA LYS A 132 7.12 16.45 -14.73
C LYS A 132 6.99 15.26 -13.77
N ARG A 133 8.17 14.76 -13.33
CA ARG A 133 8.31 13.75 -12.29
C ARG A 133 9.15 14.32 -11.15
N LYS A 134 8.70 14.14 -9.92
CA LYS A 134 9.45 14.51 -8.71
C LYS A 134 9.57 13.28 -7.81
N ALA A 135 10.77 12.71 -7.75
CA ALA A 135 11.06 11.63 -6.81
C ALA A 135 11.24 12.20 -5.40
N ILE A 136 10.52 11.63 -4.45
CA ILE A 136 10.74 11.85 -3.03
C ILE A 136 11.60 10.69 -2.53
N ASN A 137 12.76 11.03 -2.00
CA ASN A 137 13.69 10.08 -1.42
C ASN A 137 14.15 10.56 -0.06
N TYR A 138 14.54 9.62 0.78
CA TYR A 138 14.90 9.86 2.18
C TYR A 138 16.40 9.75 2.44
N ASN A 139 17.24 9.70 1.40
CA ASN A 139 18.67 9.39 1.48
C ASN A 139 19.49 10.27 2.44
N MET A 140 19.03 11.50 2.69
CA MET A 140 19.70 12.43 3.60
C MET A 140 19.35 12.15 5.05
N ALA A 141 18.16 11.60 5.32
CA ALA A 141 17.65 11.35 6.66
C ALA A 141 17.77 9.87 7.05
N ILE A 142 17.65 8.95 6.08
CA ILE A 142 17.60 7.51 6.31
C ILE A 142 18.71 6.82 5.52
N PRO A 143 19.57 6.01 6.18
CA PRO A 143 20.58 5.19 5.51
C PRO A 143 19.93 4.20 4.53
N LYS A 144 20.49 4.10 3.32
CA LYS A 144 19.98 3.20 2.27
C LYS A 144 20.40 1.76 2.53
N ASN A 145 19.50 0.83 2.18
CA ASN A 145 19.77 -0.61 2.13
C ASN A 145 20.39 -1.15 3.42
N LYS A 146 19.92 -0.65 4.56
CA LYS A 146 20.35 -1.08 5.89
C LYS A 146 19.14 -1.32 6.77
N ILE A 147 19.27 -2.25 7.69
CA ILE A 147 18.39 -2.35 8.85
C ILE A 147 18.83 -1.24 9.80
N ILE A 148 17.87 -0.45 10.25
CA ILE A 148 18.07 0.72 11.09
C ILE A 148 17.07 0.72 12.23
N THR A 149 17.37 1.50 13.24
CA THR A 149 16.43 1.89 14.30
C THR A 149 16.14 3.39 14.20
N TRP A 150 15.20 3.89 14.96
CA TRP A 150 14.90 5.33 14.97
C TRP A 150 16.09 6.20 15.38
N SER A 151 17.04 5.66 16.14
CA SER A 151 18.28 6.38 16.51
C SER A 151 19.22 6.64 15.33
N ASP A 152 19.08 5.91 14.23
CA ASP A 152 19.86 6.09 13.00
C ASP A 152 19.25 7.14 12.06
N VAL A 153 18.02 7.57 12.33
CA VAL A 153 17.27 8.50 11.50
C VAL A 153 17.68 9.94 11.81
N LYS A 154 18.06 10.68 10.78
CA LYS A 154 18.44 12.10 10.87
C LYS A 154 17.22 13.00 10.60
N HIS A 155 17.42 14.30 10.72
CA HIS A 155 16.39 15.29 10.42
C HIS A 155 15.88 15.21 8.97
N PHE A 156 14.55 15.15 8.82
CA PHE A 156 13.89 15.28 7.53
C PHE A 156 13.85 16.75 7.08
N ARG A 157 13.94 16.97 5.79
CA ARG A 157 13.65 18.30 5.22
C ARG A 157 12.14 18.54 5.27
N MET A 158 11.70 19.79 5.29
CA MET A 158 10.27 20.18 5.33
C MET A 158 9.40 19.53 4.23
N SER A 159 10.01 19.10 3.11
CA SER A 159 9.31 18.43 2.00
C SER A 159 9.40 16.90 2.03
N GLN A 160 9.95 16.31 3.08
CA GLN A 160 10.17 14.87 3.21
C GLN A 160 9.29 14.31 4.32
N ASN A 161 7.98 14.24 4.09
CA ASN A 161 7.07 13.57 5.01
C ASN A 161 7.09 12.06 4.73
N LEU A 162 7.11 11.25 5.79
CA LEU A 162 6.85 9.83 5.70
C LEU A 162 5.33 9.67 5.58
N LEU A 163 4.86 9.45 4.37
CA LEU A 163 3.45 9.21 4.07
C LEU A 163 3.20 7.72 3.89
N MET A 164 1.96 7.29 4.00
CA MET A 164 1.57 5.88 3.75
C MET A 164 2.04 5.37 2.38
N HIS A 165 2.21 6.26 1.38
CA HIS A 165 2.76 5.91 0.05
C HIS A 165 4.20 5.39 0.11
N SER A 166 4.95 5.74 1.15
CA SER A 166 6.36 5.36 1.31
C SER A 166 6.59 4.18 2.25
N ILE A 167 5.58 3.73 2.98
CA ILE A 167 5.77 2.77 4.06
C ILE A 167 5.07 1.44 3.74
N ILE A 168 5.74 0.35 4.08
CA ILE A 168 5.21 -1.01 4.11
C ILE A 168 5.37 -1.49 5.56
N TYR A 169 4.28 -1.81 6.22
CA TYR A 169 4.27 -2.20 7.63
C TYR A 169 4.21 -3.71 7.80
N LYS A 170 4.78 -4.24 8.87
CA LYS A 170 4.48 -5.59 9.34
C LYS A 170 3.00 -5.64 9.78
N THR A 171 2.21 -6.51 9.15
CA THR A 171 0.76 -6.58 9.40
C THR A 171 0.42 -6.78 10.87
N LYS A 172 1.20 -7.65 11.56
CA LYS A 172 1.03 -7.90 12.98
C LYS A 172 1.22 -6.63 13.82
N LEU A 173 2.18 -5.77 13.48
CA LEU A 173 2.43 -4.53 14.21
C LEU A 173 1.21 -3.61 14.20
N LEU A 174 0.59 -3.42 13.04
CA LEU A 174 -0.62 -2.58 12.91
C LEU A 174 -1.77 -3.07 13.80
N ARG A 175 -1.90 -4.40 13.91
CA ARG A 175 -2.93 -5.02 14.76
C ARG A 175 -2.59 -4.94 16.24
N ASP A 176 -1.36 -5.20 16.61
CA ASP A 176 -0.90 -5.15 18.02
C ASP A 176 -1.01 -3.72 18.60
N CYS A 177 -0.83 -2.70 17.76
CA CYS A 177 -1.04 -1.29 18.14
C CYS A 177 -2.51 -0.87 18.18
N ASN A 178 -3.45 -1.75 17.82
CA ASN A 178 -4.88 -1.41 17.67
C ASN A 178 -5.07 -0.16 16.82
N LEU A 179 -4.27 -0.01 15.77
CA LEU A 179 -4.35 1.14 14.90
C LEU A 179 -5.74 1.21 14.25
N HIS A 180 -6.42 2.33 14.46
CA HIS A 180 -7.70 2.61 13.84
C HIS A 180 -7.67 4.03 13.27
N LEU A 181 -7.79 4.14 11.96
CA LEU A 181 -7.84 5.43 11.28
C LEU A 181 -9.24 6.04 11.45
N PRO A 182 -9.34 7.37 11.64
CA PRO A 182 -10.63 8.04 11.76
C PRO A 182 -11.43 7.91 10.46
N GLU A 183 -12.74 7.74 10.62
CA GLU A 183 -13.68 7.66 9.50
C GLU A 183 -14.13 9.07 9.08
N HIS A 184 -14.57 9.21 7.81
CA HIS A 184 -15.05 10.47 7.24
C HIS A 184 -14.12 11.68 7.48
N THR A 185 -12.81 11.44 7.55
CA THR A 185 -11.79 12.46 7.82
C THR A 185 -10.80 12.54 6.67
N PHE A 186 -10.35 13.76 6.36
CA PHE A 186 -9.29 14.00 5.40
C PHE A 186 -7.90 13.85 6.05
N TYR A 187 -6.87 13.64 5.21
CA TYR A 187 -5.44 13.60 5.61
C TYR A 187 -5.07 12.46 6.56
N VAL A 188 -5.70 11.31 6.43
CA VAL A 188 -5.34 10.09 7.19
C VAL A 188 -3.97 9.53 6.83
N ASP A 189 -3.37 9.97 5.72
CA ASP A 189 -2.07 9.55 5.19
C ASP A 189 -0.90 9.78 6.16
N ASN A 190 -1.07 10.72 7.11
CA ASN A 190 -0.07 11.05 8.13
C ASN A 190 -0.30 10.33 9.48
N ILE A 191 -1.38 9.55 9.58
CA ILE A 191 -1.74 8.85 10.83
C ILE A 191 -1.26 7.40 10.78
N LEU A 192 -1.26 6.81 9.60
CA LEU A 192 -0.82 5.43 9.36
C LEU A 192 0.70 5.23 9.49
#